data_1ebec856ba3f638d6c539c5c28d7bc86
#
_entry.id   1ebec856ba3f638d6c539c5c28d7bc86
#
_cell.length_a   1.000
_cell.length_b   1.000
_cell.length_c   1.000
_cell.angle_alpha   90.00
_cell.angle_beta   90.00
_cell.angle_gamma   90.00
#
_symmetry.space_group_name_H-M   'P 1'
#
loop_
_entity.id
_entity.type
_entity.pdbx_description
1 polymer ?
#
loop_
_entity_poly.entity_id
_entity_poly.type
_entity_poly.pdbx_seq_one_letter_code
_entity_poly.pdbx_strand_id
1 'polypeptide(L)'
;MGEQLYNIRNSKIKLQNLKIIMLFKNTNHSIEKIYQNIVEISRSKFFYIDFELDDSFETRFDLIIFHAFMIFYFYKSKNIKNSSLSQMLFDHMFNDFENNLREMGFGDIAVNKKMKLFIRAFYGRLSQYSQSLDLLEKEDDKSLLEQTILNNIFKGNLSGKKNVNIFVKYIIKNINKFQSMSEKKNIESNFEFIKFG
;
A
#
# COMPACT_ATOMS: atom_id res chain seq x y z
N MET A 1 6.29 51.75 -16.60
CA MET A 1 6.40 50.47 -17.33
C MET A 1 7.01 49.36 -16.49
N GLY A 2 8.07 49.58 -15.68
CA GLY A 2 8.73 48.59 -14.86
C GLY A 2 7.85 48.02 -13.70
N GLU A 3 7.09 48.87 -13.05
CA GLU A 3 6.28 48.51 -11.88
C GLU A 3 5.08 47.63 -12.23
N GLN A 4 4.46 47.83 -13.39
CA GLN A 4 3.41 46.95 -13.90
C GLN A 4 3.92 45.54 -14.25
N LEU A 5 5.12 45.43 -14.85
CA LEU A 5 5.76 44.16 -15.15
C LEU A 5 6.18 43.41 -13.89
N TYR A 6 6.64 44.11 -12.86
CA TYR A 6 6.98 43.54 -11.54
C TYR A 6 5.73 42.98 -10.85
N ASN A 7 4.62 43.69 -10.85
CA ASN A 7 3.35 43.26 -10.26
C ASN A 7 2.76 42.04 -10.98
N ILE A 8 2.84 42.00 -12.32
CA ILE A 8 2.38 40.84 -13.12
C ILE A 8 3.24 39.59 -12.84
N ARG A 9 4.55 39.77 -12.68
CA ARG A 9 5.49 38.66 -12.37
C ARG A 9 5.19 38.10 -10.99
N ASN A 10 5.00 38.94 -9.99
CA ASN A 10 4.69 38.52 -8.62
C ASN A 10 3.32 37.84 -8.51
N SER A 11 2.32 38.31 -9.23
CA SER A 11 0.99 37.65 -9.26
C SER A 11 1.04 36.27 -9.92
N LYS A 12 1.84 36.08 -10.99
CA LYS A 12 2.06 34.77 -11.62
C LYS A 12 2.77 33.81 -10.69
N ILE A 13 3.81 34.25 -9.99
CA ILE A 13 4.54 33.43 -9.00
C ILE A 13 3.60 33.01 -7.85
N LYS A 14 2.79 33.94 -7.34
CA LYS A 14 1.81 33.68 -6.28
C LYS A 14 0.74 32.67 -6.72
N LEU A 15 0.24 32.78 -7.95
CA LEU A 15 -0.71 31.83 -8.55
C LEU A 15 -0.09 30.44 -8.76
N GLN A 16 1.17 30.39 -9.18
CA GLN A 16 1.91 29.14 -9.36
C GLN A 16 2.16 28.44 -8.03
N ASN A 17 2.55 29.19 -6.99
CA ASN A 17 2.70 28.66 -5.63
C ASN A 17 1.36 28.16 -5.05
N LEU A 18 0.26 28.87 -5.26
CA LEU A 18 -1.08 28.44 -4.85
C LEU A 18 -1.50 27.13 -5.54
N LYS A 19 -1.24 27.00 -6.85
CA LYS A 19 -1.50 25.75 -7.58
C LYS A 19 -0.69 24.59 -7.04
N ILE A 20 0.60 24.81 -6.74
CA ILE A 20 1.48 23.80 -6.16
C ILE A 20 0.96 23.37 -4.78
N ILE A 21 0.59 24.32 -3.90
CA ILE A 21 0.04 24.03 -2.58
C ILE A 21 -1.29 23.25 -2.69
N MET A 22 -2.17 23.60 -3.62
CA MET A 22 -3.42 22.87 -3.85
C MET A 22 -3.17 21.44 -4.37
N LEU A 23 -2.20 21.26 -5.26
CA LEU A 23 -1.81 19.94 -5.74
C LEU A 23 -1.30 19.06 -4.59
N PHE A 24 -0.38 19.57 -3.76
CA PHE A 24 0.11 18.85 -2.59
C PHE A 24 -0.99 18.49 -1.60
N LYS A 25 -1.92 19.40 -1.34
CA LYS A 25 -3.06 19.16 -0.43
C LYS A 25 -3.99 18.08 -0.97
N ASN A 26 -4.29 18.10 -2.27
CA ASN A 26 -5.10 17.06 -2.91
C ASN A 26 -4.41 15.71 -2.90
N THR A 27 -3.10 15.67 -3.16
CA THR A 27 -2.32 14.43 -3.16
C THR A 27 -2.27 13.81 -1.75
N ASN A 28 -2.06 14.62 -0.71
CA ASN A 28 -2.08 14.13 0.68
C ASN A 28 -3.44 13.53 1.06
N HIS A 29 -4.55 14.18 0.70
CA HIS A 29 -5.89 13.66 0.94
C HIS A 29 -6.14 12.34 0.20
N SER A 30 -5.65 12.21 -1.03
CA SER A 30 -5.73 10.97 -1.80
C SER A 30 -4.95 9.83 -1.14
N ILE A 31 -3.73 10.09 -0.67
CA ILE A 31 -2.91 9.11 0.05
C ILE A 31 -3.58 8.65 1.35
N GLU A 32 -4.11 9.59 2.12
CA GLU A 32 -4.86 9.28 3.34
C GLU A 32 -6.04 8.34 3.04
N LYS A 33 -6.83 8.66 2.01
CA LYS A 33 -7.96 7.81 1.60
C LYS A 33 -7.52 6.43 1.12
N ILE A 34 -6.45 6.34 0.34
CA ILE A 34 -5.87 5.06 -0.08
C ILE A 34 -5.47 4.23 1.15
N TYR A 35 -4.77 4.84 2.09
CA TYR A 35 -4.33 4.15 3.30
C TYR A 35 -5.51 3.73 4.19
N GLN A 36 -6.53 4.57 4.35
CA GLN A 36 -7.76 4.22 5.05
C GLN A 36 -8.43 2.98 4.43
N ASN A 37 -8.55 2.91 3.10
CA ASN A 37 -9.09 1.73 2.42
C ASN A 37 -8.25 0.47 2.69
N ILE A 38 -6.92 0.59 2.70
CA ILE A 38 -6.02 -0.51 3.05
C ILE A 38 -6.28 -0.97 4.49
N VAL A 39 -6.37 -0.05 5.44
CA VAL A 39 -6.59 -0.36 6.86
C VAL A 39 -7.96 -0.99 7.08
N GLU A 40 -9.01 -0.44 6.47
CA GLU A 40 -10.38 -0.97 6.59
C GLU A 40 -10.48 -2.41 6.08
N ILE A 41 -9.96 -2.68 4.88
CA ILE A 41 -10.00 -4.03 4.32
C ILE A 41 -9.15 -5.01 5.16
N SER A 42 -7.98 -4.57 5.65
CA SER A 42 -7.10 -5.38 6.47
C SER A 42 -7.67 -5.71 7.86
N ARG A 43 -8.60 -4.91 8.35
CA ARG A 43 -9.35 -5.14 9.60
C ARG A 43 -10.65 -5.92 9.42
N SER A 44 -10.93 -6.40 8.22
CA SER A 44 -12.13 -7.18 7.94
C SER A 44 -12.20 -8.40 8.83
N LYS A 45 -13.34 -8.61 9.50
CA LYS A 45 -13.56 -9.76 10.42
C LYS A 45 -13.31 -11.11 9.75
N PHE A 46 -13.51 -11.16 8.45
CA PHE A 46 -13.29 -12.32 7.62
C PHE A 46 -11.89 -12.94 7.78
N PHE A 47 -10.83 -12.13 7.87
CA PHE A 47 -9.48 -12.63 8.04
C PHE A 47 -9.29 -13.38 9.38
N TYR A 48 -9.94 -12.92 10.41
CA TYR A 48 -9.78 -13.43 11.78
C TYR A 48 -10.74 -14.58 12.08
N ILE A 49 -11.95 -14.56 11.51
CA ILE A 49 -12.99 -15.56 11.76
C ILE A 49 -12.88 -16.72 10.76
N ASP A 50 -12.93 -16.41 9.45
CA ASP A 50 -13.01 -17.46 8.41
C ASP A 50 -11.64 -18.07 8.08
N PHE A 51 -10.57 -17.30 8.21
CA PHE A 51 -9.20 -17.78 8.01
C PHE A 51 -8.44 -18.09 9.30
N GLU A 52 -9.08 -17.88 10.44
CA GLU A 52 -8.53 -18.19 11.77
C GLU A 52 -7.15 -17.53 12.01
N LEU A 53 -6.95 -16.31 11.48
CA LEU A 53 -5.73 -15.56 11.73
C LEU A 53 -5.78 -14.92 13.12
N ASP A 54 -4.65 -14.97 13.83
CA ASP A 54 -4.52 -14.32 15.15
C ASP A 54 -4.73 -12.81 15.03
N ASP A 55 -5.52 -12.21 15.92
CA ASP A 55 -5.69 -10.76 15.98
C ASP A 55 -4.52 -10.12 16.77
N SER A 56 -3.34 -10.19 16.17
CA SER A 56 -2.11 -9.61 16.70
C SER A 56 -1.68 -8.38 15.87
N PHE A 57 -0.80 -7.57 16.46
CA PHE A 57 -0.21 -6.44 15.72
C PHE A 57 0.54 -6.92 14.48
N GLU A 58 1.27 -8.01 14.58
CA GLU A 58 2.04 -8.62 13.49
C GLU A 58 1.13 -9.07 12.33
N THR A 59 0.00 -9.68 12.64
CA THR A 59 -0.97 -10.10 11.61
C THR A 59 -1.62 -8.89 10.93
N ARG A 60 -2.00 -7.86 11.70
CA ARG A 60 -2.52 -6.61 11.14
C ARG A 60 -1.49 -5.92 10.23
N PHE A 61 -0.23 -5.88 10.66
CA PHE A 61 0.89 -5.36 9.86
C PHE A 61 1.04 -6.16 8.55
N ASP A 62 1.02 -7.48 8.61
CA ASP A 62 1.15 -8.33 7.41
C ASP A 62 -0.01 -8.14 6.44
N LEU A 63 -1.25 -8.03 6.93
CA LEU A 63 -2.42 -7.77 6.11
C LEU A 63 -2.39 -6.37 5.48
N ILE A 64 -1.91 -5.35 6.20
CA ILE A 64 -1.72 -4.01 5.63
C ILE A 64 -0.69 -4.05 4.52
N ILE A 65 0.46 -4.70 4.72
CA ILE A 65 1.48 -4.85 3.67
C ILE A 65 0.93 -5.65 2.48
N PHE A 66 0.16 -6.70 2.74
CA PHE A 66 -0.47 -7.52 1.71
C PHE A 66 -1.38 -6.71 0.78
N HIS A 67 -2.17 -5.78 1.32
CA HIS A 67 -3.01 -4.91 0.50
C HIS A 67 -2.22 -3.78 -0.14
N ALA A 68 -1.31 -3.15 0.61
CA ALA A 68 -0.46 -2.07 0.09
C ALA A 68 0.40 -2.54 -1.09
N PHE A 69 0.94 -3.79 -1.05
CA PHE A 69 1.77 -4.30 -2.13
C PHE A 69 1.04 -4.32 -3.48
N MET A 70 -0.25 -4.61 -3.53
CA MET A 70 -1.02 -4.63 -4.79
C MET A 70 -1.05 -3.24 -5.45
N ILE A 71 -1.08 -2.18 -4.65
CA ILE A 71 -1.00 -0.79 -5.12
C ILE A 71 0.42 -0.46 -5.60
N PHE A 72 1.44 -0.85 -4.84
CA PHE A 72 2.84 -0.66 -5.24
C PHE A 72 3.17 -1.42 -6.53
N TYR A 73 2.66 -2.65 -6.67
CA TYR A 73 2.82 -3.47 -7.87
C TYR A 73 2.14 -2.82 -9.09
N PHE A 74 0.93 -2.31 -8.92
CA PHE A 74 0.23 -1.56 -9.95
C PHE A 74 1.04 -0.35 -10.43
N TYR A 75 1.58 0.47 -9.53
CA TYR A 75 2.43 1.60 -9.91
C TYR A 75 3.70 1.17 -10.63
N LYS A 76 4.33 0.07 -10.21
CA LYS A 76 5.48 -0.53 -10.89
C LYS A 76 5.10 -0.96 -12.31
N SER A 77 4.00 -1.69 -12.49
CA SER A 77 3.57 -2.25 -13.79
C SER A 77 3.22 -1.19 -14.83
N LYS A 78 2.66 -0.07 -14.39
CA LYS A 78 2.30 1.06 -15.26
C LYS A 78 3.48 1.96 -15.63
N ASN A 79 4.68 1.66 -15.13
CA ASN A 79 5.87 2.49 -15.35
C ASN A 79 5.61 3.97 -14.97
N ILE A 80 4.66 4.19 -14.06
CA ILE A 80 4.32 5.50 -13.56
C ILE A 80 5.53 5.95 -12.75
N LYS A 81 6.36 6.78 -13.36
CA LYS A 81 7.56 7.39 -12.75
C LYS A 81 7.22 8.34 -11.57
N ASN A 82 6.01 8.28 -11.04
CA ASN A 82 5.62 9.00 -9.84
C ASN A 82 6.10 8.24 -8.60
N SER A 83 7.42 8.20 -8.44
CA SER A 83 8.05 7.83 -7.18
C SER A 83 7.46 8.59 -5.97
N SER A 84 6.84 9.75 -6.19
CA SER A 84 6.24 10.57 -5.15
C SER A 84 5.03 9.90 -4.49
N LEU A 85 4.07 9.33 -5.23
CA LEU A 85 2.87 8.72 -4.63
C LEU A 85 3.21 7.45 -3.83
N SER A 86 4.06 6.60 -4.38
CA SER A 86 4.54 5.41 -3.66
C SER A 86 5.30 5.79 -2.40
N GLN A 87 6.18 6.81 -2.49
CA GLN A 87 6.91 7.30 -1.33
C GLN A 87 5.96 7.89 -0.28
N MET A 88 5.01 8.72 -0.68
CA MET A 88 4.04 9.33 0.22
C MET A 88 3.15 8.27 0.92
N LEU A 89 2.73 7.24 0.20
CA LEU A 89 1.98 6.13 0.80
C LEU A 89 2.84 5.36 1.81
N PHE A 90 4.10 5.09 1.45
CA PHE A 90 5.06 4.47 2.37
C PHE A 90 5.24 5.30 3.64
N ASP A 91 5.53 6.60 3.49
CA ASP A 91 5.76 7.51 4.61
C ASP A 91 4.53 7.61 5.52
N HIS A 92 3.33 7.74 4.94
CA HIS A 92 2.08 7.80 5.70
C HIS A 92 1.83 6.50 6.49
N MET A 93 2.00 5.35 5.85
CA MET A 93 1.83 4.03 6.46
C MET A 93 2.83 3.80 7.61
N PHE A 94 4.10 4.16 7.41
CA PHE A 94 5.12 3.95 8.44
C PHE A 94 5.02 4.96 9.59
N ASN A 95 4.56 6.17 9.34
CA ASN A 95 4.20 7.11 10.41
C ASN A 95 3.05 6.58 11.29
N ASP A 96 2.03 5.96 10.69
CA ASP A 96 0.95 5.33 11.44
C ASP A 96 1.46 4.15 12.29
N PHE A 97 2.32 3.29 11.75
CA PHE A 97 2.93 2.21 12.53
C PHE A 97 3.76 2.73 13.70
N GLU A 98 4.52 3.80 13.51
CA GLU A 98 5.29 4.42 14.58
C GLU A 98 4.39 4.97 15.68
N ASN A 99 3.33 5.68 15.30
CA ASN A 99 2.36 6.21 16.25
C ASN A 99 1.66 5.10 17.04
N ASN A 100 1.22 4.03 16.38
CA ASN A 100 0.62 2.88 17.04
C ASN A 100 1.57 2.23 18.06
N LEU A 101 2.87 2.10 17.75
CA LEU A 101 3.85 1.60 18.72
C LEU A 101 3.98 2.51 19.94
N ARG A 102 3.95 3.83 19.73
CA ARG A 102 4.00 4.81 20.82
C ARG A 102 2.74 4.74 21.68
N GLU A 103 1.57 4.63 21.08
CA GLU A 103 0.29 4.46 21.79
C GLU A 103 0.25 3.15 22.60
N MET A 104 0.91 2.10 22.13
CA MET A 104 1.11 0.84 22.87
C MET A 104 2.09 0.97 24.05
N GLY A 105 2.70 2.14 24.27
CA GLY A 105 3.60 2.42 25.37
C GLY A 105 5.08 2.07 25.14
N PHE A 106 5.48 1.80 23.90
CA PHE A 106 6.89 1.57 23.61
C PHE A 106 7.68 2.88 23.68
N GLY A 107 8.80 2.88 24.42
CA GLY A 107 9.73 4.03 24.46
C GLY A 107 10.53 4.16 23.16
N ASP A 108 11.13 5.35 22.93
CA ASP A 108 11.78 5.72 21.68
C ASP A 108 12.80 4.72 21.16
N ILE A 109 13.63 4.15 22.04
CA ILE A 109 14.63 3.15 21.66
C ILE A 109 13.98 1.89 21.10
N ALA A 110 12.90 1.42 21.75
CA ALA A 110 12.16 0.24 21.34
C ALA A 110 11.40 0.49 20.03
N VAL A 111 10.77 1.66 19.88
CA VAL A 111 10.11 2.10 18.65
C VAL A 111 11.10 2.09 17.49
N ASN A 112 12.23 2.76 17.63
CA ASN A 112 13.27 2.81 16.58
C ASN A 112 13.77 1.42 16.16
N LYS A 113 13.95 0.52 17.13
CA LYS A 113 14.34 -0.87 16.85
C LYS A 113 13.27 -1.63 16.07
N LYS A 114 12.00 -1.52 16.50
CA LYS A 114 10.86 -2.17 15.83
C LYS A 114 10.63 -1.61 14.44
N MET A 115 10.71 -0.28 14.25
CA MET A 115 10.56 0.37 12.94
C MET A 115 11.60 -0.10 11.93
N LYS A 116 12.86 -0.28 12.33
CA LYS A 116 13.88 -0.87 11.45
C LYS A 116 13.53 -2.29 11.00
N LEU A 117 12.95 -3.10 11.89
CA LEU A 117 12.50 -4.45 11.56
C LEU A 117 11.30 -4.41 10.61
N PHE A 118 10.33 -3.52 10.82
CA PHE A 118 9.16 -3.37 9.96
C PHE A 118 9.52 -2.90 8.55
N ILE A 119 10.43 -1.92 8.43
CA ILE A 119 10.92 -1.46 7.13
C ILE A 119 11.61 -2.61 6.37
N ARG A 120 12.45 -3.38 7.04
CA ARG A 120 13.11 -4.55 6.44
C ARG A 120 12.08 -5.61 6.02
N ALA A 121 11.10 -5.89 6.88
CA ALA A 121 10.03 -6.83 6.61
C ALA A 121 9.16 -6.39 5.42
N PHE A 122 8.82 -5.10 5.34
CA PHE A 122 8.09 -4.51 4.22
C PHE A 122 8.80 -4.74 2.88
N TYR A 123 10.05 -4.33 2.77
CA TYR A 123 10.80 -4.50 1.52
C TYR A 123 11.00 -5.97 1.14
N GLY A 124 11.23 -6.83 2.13
CA GLY A 124 11.32 -8.28 1.89
C GLY A 124 10.03 -8.86 1.31
N ARG A 125 8.87 -8.52 1.91
CA ARG A 125 7.56 -8.98 1.43
C ARG A 125 7.21 -8.40 0.07
N LEU A 126 7.45 -7.10 -0.13
CA LEU A 126 7.20 -6.41 -1.40
C LEU A 126 7.99 -7.07 -2.54
N SER A 127 9.27 -7.42 -2.29
CA SER A 127 10.10 -8.13 -3.26
C SER A 127 9.56 -9.52 -3.56
N GLN A 128 9.23 -10.31 -2.53
CA GLN A 128 8.71 -11.67 -2.70
C GLN A 128 7.39 -11.69 -3.48
N TYR A 129 6.43 -10.85 -3.12
CA TYR A 129 5.17 -10.74 -3.85
C TYR A 129 5.36 -10.26 -5.29
N SER A 130 6.24 -9.28 -5.53
CA SER A 130 6.51 -8.79 -6.88
C SER A 130 7.13 -9.88 -7.77
N GLN A 131 8.11 -10.61 -7.24
CA GLN A 131 8.74 -11.73 -7.97
C GLN A 131 7.72 -12.85 -8.25
N SER A 132 6.87 -13.17 -7.29
CA SER A 132 5.85 -14.19 -7.44
C SER A 132 4.82 -13.84 -8.52
N LEU A 133 4.43 -12.56 -8.63
CA LEU A 133 3.53 -12.09 -9.68
C LEU A 133 4.22 -11.99 -11.04
N ASP A 134 5.46 -11.51 -11.08
CA ASP A 134 6.24 -11.46 -12.30
C ASP A 134 6.43 -12.89 -12.91
N LEU A 135 6.58 -13.91 -12.04
CA LEU A 135 6.66 -15.32 -12.47
C LEU A 135 5.29 -15.84 -12.94
N LEU A 136 4.23 -15.55 -12.21
CA LEU A 136 2.87 -15.92 -12.61
C LEU A 136 2.47 -15.33 -13.97
N GLU A 137 2.82 -14.06 -14.23
CA GLU A 137 2.54 -13.41 -15.52
C GLU A 137 3.36 -14.00 -16.69
N LYS A 138 4.58 -14.47 -16.43
CA LYS A 138 5.49 -14.98 -17.47
C LYS A 138 5.29 -16.46 -17.76
N GLU A 139 5.06 -17.27 -16.74
CA GLU A 139 5.13 -18.72 -16.81
C GLU A 139 3.82 -19.41 -16.41
N ASP A 140 2.78 -18.64 -16.05
CA ASP A 140 1.51 -19.13 -15.46
C ASP A 140 1.72 -20.03 -14.24
N ASP A 141 2.84 -19.85 -13.52
CA ASP A 141 3.19 -20.62 -12.33
C ASP A 141 2.79 -19.86 -11.04
N LYS A 142 1.86 -20.46 -10.31
CA LYS A 142 1.34 -19.93 -9.03
C LYS A 142 2.13 -20.38 -7.80
N SER A 143 3.00 -21.35 -7.95
CA SER A 143 3.63 -22.05 -6.82
C SER A 143 4.38 -21.09 -5.88
N LEU A 144 5.15 -20.14 -6.45
CA LEU A 144 5.88 -19.15 -5.66
C LEU A 144 4.93 -18.18 -4.95
N LEU A 145 3.83 -17.77 -5.58
CA LEU A 145 2.83 -16.90 -4.97
C LEU A 145 2.10 -17.61 -3.83
N GLU A 146 1.72 -18.88 -4.03
CA GLU A 146 1.10 -19.70 -3.00
C GLU A 146 2.03 -19.86 -1.78
N GLN A 147 3.31 -20.16 -2.01
CA GLN A 147 4.30 -20.29 -0.94
C GLN A 147 4.52 -18.95 -0.23
N THR A 148 4.56 -17.84 -0.97
CA THR A 148 4.73 -16.49 -0.40
C THR A 148 3.54 -16.13 0.50
N ILE A 149 2.32 -16.42 0.08
CA ILE A 149 1.11 -16.20 0.89
C ILE A 149 1.13 -17.10 2.14
N LEU A 150 1.44 -18.39 1.97
CA LEU A 150 1.51 -19.32 3.09
C LEU A 150 2.50 -18.84 4.17
N ASN A 151 3.67 -18.38 3.75
CA ASN A 151 4.71 -17.93 4.67
C ASN A 151 4.36 -16.58 5.34
N ASN A 152 3.87 -15.61 4.57
CA ASN A 152 3.67 -14.26 5.09
C ASN A 152 2.34 -14.09 5.83
N ILE A 153 1.26 -14.68 5.35
CA ILE A 153 -0.07 -14.56 5.96
C ILE A 153 -0.31 -15.64 7.00
N PHE A 154 -0.03 -16.90 6.65
CA PHE A 154 -0.29 -18.05 7.51
C PHE A 154 0.93 -18.49 8.34
N LYS A 155 2.04 -17.73 8.30
CA LYS A 155 3.29 -18.02 9.07
C LYS A 155 3.83 -19.42 8.83
N GLY A 156 3.66 -19.96 7.63
CA GLY A 156 4.05 -21.33 7.28
C GLY A 156 3.14 -22.42 7.84
N ASN A 157 2.03 -22.06 8.50
CA ASN A 157 1.09 -23.04 9.06
C ASN A 157 0.35 -23.77 7.94
N LEU A 158 0.54 -25.09 7.88
CA LEU A 158 -0.06 -25.94 6.84
C LEU A 158 -1.59 -25.99 6.91
N SER A 159 -2.22 -25.70 8.06
CA SER A 159 -3.68 -25.59 8.16
C SER A 159 -4.23 -24.45 7.28
N GLY A 160 -3.44 -23.40 7.06
CA GLY A 160 -3.75 -22.30 6.16
C GLY A 160 -3.72 -22.65 4.66
N LYS A 161 -3.07 -23.76 4.29
CA LYS A 161 -2.86 -24.16 2.89
C LYS A 161 -4.17 -24.24 2.09
N LYS A 162 -5.26 -24.70 2.71
CA LYS A 162 -6.61 -24.75 2.09
C LYS A 162 -7.13 -23.39 1.65
N ASN A 163 -6.68 -22.31 2.32
CA ASN A 163 -7.15 -20.95 2.08
C ASN A 163 -6.25 -20.16 1.11
N VAL A 164 -5.02 -20.64 0.85
CA VAL A 164 -4.04 -19.93 0.00
C VAL A 164 -4.60 -19.60 -1.37
N ASN A 165 -5.30 -20.52 -2.01
CA ASN A 165 -5.93 -20.31 -3.32
C ASN A 165 -6.94 -19.14 -3.34
N ILE A 166 -7.62 -18.90 -2.22
CA ILE A 166 -8.56 -17.77 -2.09
C ILE A 166 -7.78 -16.45 -2.14
N PHE A 167 -6.66 -16.38 -1.44
CA PHE A 167 -5.76 -15.22 -1.48
C PHE A 167 -5.15 -14.99 -2.86
N VAL A 168 -4.72 -16.05 -3.55
CA VAL A 168 -4.21 -15.96 -4.93
C VAL A 168 -5.26 -15.36 -5.85
N LYS A 169 -6.49 -15.91 -5.83
CA LYS A 169 -7.60 -15.38 -6.63
C LYS A 169 -7.93 -13.93 -6.28
N TYR A 170 -7.88 -13.58 -5.00
CA TYR A 170 -8.12 -12.23 -4.52
C TYR A 170 -7.09 -11.23 -5.05
N ILE A 171 -5.80 -11.58 -4.99
CA ILE A 171 -4.72 -10.76 -5.55
C ILE A 171 -4.95 -10.52 -7.04
N ILE A 172 -5.13 -11.60 -7.82
CA ILE A 172 -5.30 -11.52 -9.27
C ILE A 172 -6.50 -10.63 -9.64
N LYS A 173 -7.64 -10.83 -8.96
CA LYS A 173 -8.84 -10.02 -9.20
C LYS A 173 -8.62 -8.53 -8.91
N ASN A 174 -7.93 -8.20 -7.80
CA ASN A 174 -7.66 -6.80 -7.44
C ASN A 174 -6.66 -6.16 -8.39
N ILE A 175 -5.58 -6.84 -8.76
CA ILE A 175 -4.60 -6.33 -9.71
C ILE A 175 -5.26 -6.09 -11.07
N ASN A 176 -6.06 -7.02 -11.58
CA ASN A 176 -6.79 -6.85 -12.84
C ASN A 176 -7.77 -5.67 -12.76
N LYS A 177 -8.49 -5.51 -11.64
CA LYS A 177 -9.35 -4.35 -11.39
C LYS A 177 -8.56 -3.05 -11.46
N PHE A 178 -7.41 -2.97 -10.78
CA PHE A 178 -6.57 -1.79 -10.78
C PHE A 178 -5.99 -1.50 -12.18
N GLN A 179 -5.53 -2.52 -12.89
CA GLN A 179 -5.00 -2.38 -14.26
C GLN A 179 -6.05 -1.91 -15.27
N SER A 180 -7.32 -2.25 -15.06
CA SER A 180 -8.44 -1.79 -15.90
C SER A 180 -8.86 -0.33 -15.63
N MET A 181 -8.36 0.28 -14.55
CA MET A 181 -8.63 1.68 -14.24
C MET A 181 -7.95 2.56 -15.28
N SER A 182 -8.75 3.37 -16.01
CA SER A 182 -8.21 4.25 -17.06
C SER A 182 -7.30 5.31 -16.46
N GLU A 183 -6.21 5.63 -17.16
CA GLU A 183 -5.25 6.68 -16.78
C GLU A 183 -5.89 8.06 -16.56
N LYS A 184 -7.07 8.31 -17.15
CA LYS A 184 -7.81 9.57 -17.04
C LYS A 184 -8.70 9.69 -15.81
N LYS A 185 -9.04 8.61 -15.13
CA LYS A 185 -9.79 8.67 -13.88
C LYS A 185 -8.82 8.52 -12.71
N ASN A 186 -8.20 9.63 -12.36
CA ASN A 186 -7.50 9.87 -11.09
C ASN A 186 -7.00 8.58 -10.43
N ILE A 187 -5.89 8.05 -10.95
CA ILE A 187 -5.05 7.02 -10.34
C ILE A 187 -4.80 7.35 -8.85
N GLU A 188 -4.99 8.60 -8.47
CA GLU A 188 -4.72 9.15 -7.15
C GLU A 188 -5.83 8.91 -6.11
N SER A 189 -7.04 8.45 -6.47
CA SER A 189 -8.13 8.58 -5.49
C SER A 189 -8.99 7.35 -5.18
N ASN A 190 -8.93 6.22 -5.91
CA ASN A 190 -9.91 5.15 -5.70
C ASN A 190 -9.34 3.74 -5.88
N PHE A 191 -8.40 3.35 -5.02
CA PHE A 191 -8.09 1.92 -4.86
C PHE A 191 -9.12 1.28 -3.92
N GLU A 192 -10.28 0.95 -4.45
CA GLU A 192 -11.27 0.15 -3.75
C GLU A 192 -10.99 -1.34 -3.98
N PHE A 193 -10.68 -2.04 -2.93
CA PHE A 193 -10.48 -3.49 -2.97
C PHE A 193 -11.80 -4.22 -3.22
N ILE A 194 -11.73 -5.34 -3.95
CA ILE A 194 -12.84 -6.28 -4.06
C ILE A 194 -13.05 -6.89 -2.68
N LYS A 195 -14.30 -7.00 -2.24
CA LYS A 195 -14.60 -7.71 -0.99
C LYS A 195 -14.32 -9.20 -1.16
N PHE A 196 -13.75 -9.81 -0.12
CA PHE A 196 -13.71 -11.25 -0.04
C PHE A 196 -15.18 -11.77 0.02
N GLY A 197 -15.53 -12.60 -0.92
CA GLY A 197 -16.83 -13.23 -1.01
C GLY A 197 -16.75 -14.42 -1.93
#